data_3db26e52a9977419dcb5c4ec58738271
#
_entry.id   3db26e52a9977419dcb5c4ec58738271
#
_cell.length_a   1.000
_cell.length_b   1.000
_cell.length_c   1.000
_cell.angle_alpha   90.00
_cell.angle_beta   90.00
_cell.angle_gamma   90.00
#
_symmetry.space_group_name_H-M   'P 1'
#
loop_
_entity.id
_entity.type
_entity.pdbx_description
1 polymer ?
#
loop_
_entity_poly.entity_id
_entity_poly.type
_entity_poly.pdbx_seq_one_letter_code
_entity_poly.pdbx_strand_id
1 'polypeptide(L)'
;MTIPTTVSVAPADEYPADGHTMTDKLTATLDKAGVRAISTDLWGIFFEDISYSGDGGLNADLVQNGAFEYNRADSIDWSNYSFWRKIVPAGSFAAFDVLTDNPVAEENPHYASVEVEQAPASLENIGWDGMVFRAGETYDFSAWMRISSNCEASALPVTVALIDDDGNAIAEQDITVDSNDWRKQEVSLTVSGESNAIVVHEGALRLTFTTEGTVDLDFVTLEPRTTYNGLKHFRPDLVKALADLQPRFMRFPGGCITHGLGMDNMYHWDRTIGDVEHRPHNFNLWRYH
;
A
#
# COMPACT_ATOMS: atom_id res chain seq x y z
N MET A 1 7.83 -31.54 24.47
CA MET A 1 8.80 -30.48 24.34
C MET A 1 9.35 -30.17 25.71
N THR A 2 10.60 -30.51 26.00
CA THR A 2 11.22 -30.29 27.33
C THR A 2 11.76 -28.90 27.35
N ILE A 3 11.15 -28.02 28.15
CA ILE A 3 11.64 -26.64 28.37
C ILE A 3 12.94 -26.76 29.18
N PRO A 4 14.03 -26.13 28.74
CA PRO A 4 15.26 -26.12 29.52
C PRO A 4 15.03 -25.44 30.86
N THR A 5 15.52 -26.07 31.93
CA THR A 5 15.31 -25.60 33.32
C THR A 5 16.22 -24.45 33.71
N THR A 6 17.16 -24.07 32.86
CA THR A 6 18.14 -23.01 33.11
C THR A 6 18.31 -22.17 31.86
N VAL A 7 18.04 -20.87 31.94
CA VAL A 7 18.35 -19.90 30.90
C VAL A 7 19.61 -19.16 31.32
N SER A 8 20.69 -19.31 30.56
CA SER A 8 21.90 -18.52 30.73
C SER A 8 21.85 -17.36 29.75
N VAL A 9 21.78 -16.15 30.24
CA VAL A 9 21.92 -14.95 29.41
C VAL A 9 23.40 -14.60 29.37
N ALA A 10 24.00 -14.69 28.17
CA ALA A 10 25.34 -14.13 27.97
C ALA A 10 25.28 -12.60 28.12
N PRO A 11 26.32 -11.96 28.70
CA PRO A 11 26.39 -10.50 28.68
C PRO A 11 26.36 -10.03 27.24
N ALA A 12 25.54 -9.00 26.96
CA ALA A 12 25.56 -8.32 25.67
C ALA A 12 26.97 -7.72 25.49
N ASP A 13 27.67 -8.15 24.47
CA ASP A 13 28.92 -7.52 24.09
C ASP A 13 28.63 -6.08 23.65
N GLU A 14 29.39 -5.16 24.30
CA GLU A 14 29.57 -3.76 23.95
C GLU A 14 28.56 -2.72 24.41
N TYR A 15 28.78 -2.19 25.61
CA TYR A 15 28.76 -0.76 25.84
C TYR A 15 30.05 -0.34 26.55
N PRO A 16 31.06 0.18 25.83
CA PRO A 16 32.26 0.73 26.49
C PRO A 16 32.02 2.22 26.78
N ALA A 17 31.58 2.56 27.95
CA ALA A 17 31.63 3.97 28.40
C ALA A 17 32.54 4.21 29.60
N ASP A 18 32.94 3.18 30.36
CA ASP A 18 33.69 3.43 31.61
C ASP A 18 34.59 2.30 32.10
N GLY A 19 34.97 1.36 31.22
CA GLY A 19 36.00 0.38 31.53
C GLY A 19 35.66 -0.67 32.60
N HIS A 20 34.42 -0.78 33.00
CA HIS A 20 33.94 -1.86 33.86
C HIS A 20 33.38 -3.00 32.99
N THR A 21 34.16 -4.06 32.87
CA THR A 21 33.67 -5.36 32.37
C THR A 21 32.73 -5.94 33.40
N MET A 22 31.43 -5.97 33.09
CA MET A 22 30.47 -6.76 33.91
C MET A 22 30.74 -8.24 33.67
N THR A 23 31.47 -8.83 34.58
CA THR A 23 31.78 -10.28 34.56
C THR A 23 30.73 -11.14 35.27
N ASP A 24 29.64 -10.53 35.75
CA ASP A 24 28.63 -11.22 36.53
C ASP A 24 27.66 -11.98 35.63
N LYS A 25 27.76 -13.27 35.65
CA LYS A 25 26.83 -14.18 34.98
C LYS A 25 25.54 -14.28 35.78
N LEU A 26 24.45 -13.67 35.32
CA LEU A 26 23.12 -13.89 35.90
C LEU A 26 22.62 -15.28 35.52
N THR A 27 22.39 -16.12 36.54
CA THR A 27 21.75 -17.44 36.34
C THR A 27 20.38 -17.39 37.00
N ALA A 28 19.32 -17.51 36.18
CA ALA A 28 17.95 -17.66 36.66
C ALA A 28 17.53 -19.13 36.61
N THR A 29 17.08 -19.67 37.74
CA THR A 29 16.55 -21.03 37.83
C THR A 29 15.04 -20.96 37.97
N LEU A 30 14.32 -21.63 37.08
CA LEU A 30 12.86 -21.74 37.16
C LEU A 30 12.47 -22.80 38.19
N ASP A 31 11.80 -22.41 39.28
CA ASP A 31 11.19 -23.33 40.20
C ASP A 31 9.85 -23.84 39.64
N LYS A 32 9.82 -25.13 39.29
CA LYS A 32 8.62 -25.78 38.77
C LYS A 32 7.54 -26.05 39.83
N ALA A 33 7.88 -26.00 41.13
CA ALA A 33 6.93 -26.26 42.20
C ALA A 33 5.88 -25.14 42.37
N GLY A 34 6.18 -23.92 41.90
CA GLY A 34 5.28 -22.76 41.95
C GLY A 34 4.53 -22.46 40.65
N VAL A 35 4.63 -23.30 39.61
CA VAL A 35 4.01 -23.05 38.31
C VAL A 35 2.49 -23.07 38.43
N ARG A 36 1.84 -21.98 38.06
CA ARG A 36 0.38 -21.90 37.91
C ARG A 36 -0.01 -21.98 36.45
N ALA A 37 -1.16 -22.57 36.17
CA ALA A 37 -1.73 -22.55 34.82
C ALA A 37 -2.03 -21.08 34.45
N ILE A 38 -1.54 -20.66 33.29
CA ILE A 38 -1.82 -19.36 32.71
C ILE A 38 -2.99 -19.55 31.75
N SER A 39 -3.90 -18.56 31.68
CA SER A 39 -4.99 -18.58 30.69
C SER A 39 -4.42 -18.73 29.28
N THR A 40 -5.06 -19.58 28.48
CA THR A 40 -4.74 -19.72 27.07
C THR A 40 -5.01 -18.42 26.29
N ASP A 41 -5.81 -17.52 26.83
CA ASP A 41 -6.21 -16.25 26.22
C ASP A 41 -5.38 -15.06 26.72
N LEU A 42 -4.24 -15.31 27.39
CA LEU A 42 -3.36 -14.26 27.90
C LEU A 42 -2.57 -13.56 26.78
N TRP A 43 -2.30 -14.27 25.67
CA TRP A 43 -1.48 -13.77 24.58
C TRP A 43 -2.29 -13.26 23.42
N GLY A 44 -2.09 -12.00 23.07
CA GLY A 44 -2.71 -11.35 21.93
C GLY A 44 -1.77 -10.34 21.29
N ILE A 45 -2.25 -9.68 20.23
CA ILE A 45 -1.53 -8.62 19.54
C ILE A 45 -2.28 -7.30 19.65
N PHE A 46 -1.53 -6.22 19.68
CA PHE A 46 -2.00 -4.88 19.49
C PHE A 46 -1.54 -4.41 18.11
N PHE A 47 -2.52 -4.08 17.27
CA PHE A 47 -2.27 -3.51 15.96
C PHE A 47 -2.81 -2.09 15.95
N GLU A 48 -1.96 -1.13 15.69
CA GLU A 48 -2.32 0.27 15.52
C GLU A 48 -2.04 0.68 14.08
N ASP A 49 -3.06 1.25 13.43
CA ASP A 49 -2.97 1.66 12.04
C ASP A 49 -2.31 3.04 11.93
N ILE A 50 -1.00 3.05 12.14
CA ILE A 50 -0.13 4.23 12.05
C ILE A 50 1.19 3.84 11.37
N SER A 51 1.90 4.84 10.86
CA SER A 51 3.26 4.66 10.32
C SER A 51 3.34 3.56 9.24
N TYR A 52 2.35 3.53 8.36
CA TYR A 52 2.24 2.55 7.27
C TYR A 52 2.08 1.10 7.72
N SER A 53 1.48 0.87 8.88
CA SER A 53 1.25 -0.50 9.35
C SER A 53 0.09 -1.19 8.64
N GLY A 54 -0.93 -0.43 8.22
CA GLY A 54 -2.01 -0.85 7.34
C GLY A 54 -1.58 -0.74 5.88
N ASP A 55 -1.87 0.40 5.27
CA ASP A 55 -1.42 0.71 3.91
C ASP A 55 0.10 0.92 3.87
N GLY A 56 0.77 0.28 2.91
CA GLY A 56 2.22 0.18 2.88
C GLY A 56 2.81 -0.88 3.80
N GLY A 57 1.98 -1.56 4.62
CA GLY A 57 2.36 -2.61 5.53
C GLY A 57 1.54 -3.88 5.33
N LEU A 58 0.49 -4.08 6.14
CA LEU A 58 -0.33 -5.29 6.11
C LEU A 58 -1.22 -5.37 4.86
N ASN A 59 -1.66 -4.23 4.32
CA ASN A 59 -2.37 -4.16 3.04
C ASN A 59 -1.45 -4.60 1.90
N ALA A 60 -2.00 -5.37 0.96
CA ALA A 60 -1.26 -5.90 -0.18
C ALA A 60 -1.17 -4.92 -1.35
N ASP A 61 -1.95 -3.84 -1.35
CA ASP A 61 -1.92 -2.85 -2.41
C ASP A 61 -0.55 -2.16 -2.47
N LEU A 62 0.06 -2.21 -3.65
CA LEU A 62 1.38 -1.62 -3.90
C LEU A 62 1.29 -0.14 -4.27
N VAL A 63 0.10 0.35 -4.65
CA VAL A 63 -0.11 1.75 -5.04
C VAL A 63 -0.25 2.62 -3.79
N GLN A 64 0.53 3.67 -3.71
CA GLN A 64 0.35 4.71 -2.70
C GLN A 64 -0.42 5.89 -3.29
N ASN A 65 -1.42 6.39 -2.55
CA ASN A 65 -2.25 7.52 -2.98
C ASN A 65 -3.00 7.23 -4.30
N GLY A 66 -3.61 6.06 -4.42
CA GLY A 66 -4.35 5.64 -5.62
C GLY A 66 -5.65 6.41 -5.85
N ALA A 67 -6.22 7.02 -4.81
CA ALA A 67 -7.43 7.85 -4.85
C ALA A 67 -7.13 9.36 -4.91
N PHE A 68 -5.88 9.79 -5.02
CA PHE A 68 -5.47 11.20 -5.14
C PHE A 68 -5.95 12.11 -4.01
N GLU A 69 -6.25 11.56 -2.83
CA GLU A 69 -6.78 12.31 -1.68
C GLU A 69 -5.70 12.92 -0.78
N TYR A 70 -4.42 12.55 -0.96
CA TYR A 70 -3.34 13.07 -0.14
C TYR A 70 -3.22 14.59 -0.21
N ASN A 71 -2.98 15.20 0.94
CA ASN A 71 -2.91 16.64 1.04
C ASN A 71 -1.99 17.10 2.18
N ARG A 72 -1.90 18.41 2.38
CA ARG A 72 -1.01 19.01 3.40
C ARG A 72 -1.44 18.76 4.85
N ALA A 73 -2.65 18.29 5.11
CA ALA A 73 -3.06 17.89 6.45
C ALA A 73 -2.43 16.55 6.85
N ASP A 74 -2.15 15.66 5.87
CA ASP A 74 -1.47 14.39 6.09
C ASP A 74 0.04 14.60 6.29
N SER A 75 0.65 15.40 5.42
CA SER A 75 2.06 15.79 5.53
C SER A 75 2.28 17.14 4.82
N ILE A 76 3.09 18.01 5.43
CA ILE A 76 3.30 19.38 4.95
C ILE A 76 3.77 19.47 3.50
N ASP A 77 4.49 18.46 3.02
CA ASP A 77 5.05 18.41 1.68
C ASP A 77 4.18 17.60 0.69
N TRP A 78 3.02 17.09 1.13
CA TRP A 78 2.17 16.27 0.29
C TRP A 78 1.14 17.08 -0.48
N SER A 79 0.78 16.52 -1.64
CA SER A 79 -0.25 17.01 -2.56
C SER A 79 -0.98 15.79 -3.14
N ASN A 80 -2.08 16.03 -3.85
CA ASN A 80 -2.84 14.97 -4.52
C ASN A 80 -2.01 14.11 -5.49
N TYR A 81 -0.90 14.65 -6.02
CA TYR A 81 0.04 13.90 -6.86
C TYR A 81 1.25 13.34 -6.11
N SER A 82 1.29 13.40 -4.79
CA SER A 82 2.38 12.76 -4.03
C SER A 82 2.43 11.27 -4.36
N PHE A 83 3.66 10.74 -4.56
CA PHE A 83 3.99 9.38 -5.02
C PHE A 83 3.67 9.08 -6.48
N TRP A 84 3.20 10.07 -7.23
CA TRP A 84 3.00 10.00 -8.68
C TRP A 84 4.02 10.88 -9.41
N ARG A 85 4.71 10.29 -10.39
CA ARG A 85 5.61 10.99 -11.31
C ARG A 85 4.88 11.25 -12.62
N LYS A 86 4.98 12.49 -13.11
CA LYS A 86 4.47 12.91 -14.42
C LYS A 86 5.59 12.80 -15.43
N ILE A 87 5.44 11.97 -16.46
CA ILE A 87 6.48 11.71 -17.46
C ILE A 87 5.96 12.18 -18.81
N VAL A 88 6.61 13.22 -19.36
CA VAL A 88 6.31 13.77 -20.67
C VAL A 88 7.62 13.76 -21.49
N PRO A 89 7.77 12.83 -22.44
CA PRO A 89 8.96 12.76 -23.29
C PRO A 89 9.17 14.02 -24.13
N ALA A 90 10.39 14.23 -24.59
CA ALA A 90 10.70 15.36 -25.48
C ALA A 90 9.89 15.23 -26.79
N GLY A 91 9.18 16.29 -27.14
CA GLY A 91 8.27 16.32 -28.30
C GLY A 91 6.83 15.92 -27.99
N SER A 92 6.54 15.49 -26.77
CA SER A 92 5.19 15.26 -26.27
C SER A 92 4.67 16.47 -25.49
N PHE A 93 3.35 16.55 -25.31
CA PHE A 93 2.70 17.61 -24.53
C PHE A 93 1.49 17.05 -23.77
N ALA A 94 1.44 17.27 -22.46
CA ALA A 94 0.33 16.83 -21.62
C ALA A 94 0.17 17.71 -20.39
N ALA A 95 -1.08 17.87 -19.95
CA ALA A 95 -1.46 18.48 -18.68
C ALA A 95 -1.95 17.40 -17.69
N PHE A 96 -1.73 17.64 -16.41
CA PHE A 96 -2.10 16.73 -15.32
C PHE A 96 -2.74 17.55 -14.22
N ASP A 97 -4.04 17.44 -14.09
CA ASP A 97 -4.85 18.16 -13.13
C ASP A 97 -5.52 17.21 -12.13
N VAL A 98 -5.89 17.72 -10.97
CA VAL A 98 -6.78 17.02 -10.03
C VAL A 98 -8.09 17.81 -10.00
N LEU A 99 -9.17 17.10 -10.27
CA LEU A 99 -10.52 17.62 -10.36
C LEU A 99 -11.41 17.01 -9.28
N THR A 100 -12.59 17.62 -9.07
CA THR A 100 -13.55 17.19 -8.05
C THR A 100 -15.00 17.17 -8.56
N ASP A 101 -15.24 17.52 -9.81
CA ASP A 101 -16.59 17.53 -10.37
C ASP A 101 -16.98 16.16 -10.91
N ASN A 102 -18.14 15.68 -10.45
CA ASN A 102 -18.64 14.37 -10.80
C ASN A 102 -17.64 13.23 -10.49
N PRO A 103 -17.16 13.11 -9.22
CA PRO A 103 -16.22 12.07 -8.79
C PRO A 103 -16.83 10.68 -8.86
N VAL A 104 -16.00 9.65 -8.64
CA VAL A 104 -16.48 8.26 -8.44
C VAL A 104 -17.36 8.17 -7.21
N ALA A 105 -16.97 8.81 -6.12
CA ALA A 105 -17.72 8.89 -4.86
C ALA A 105 -17.54 10.27 -4.22
N GLU A 106 -18.58 10.78 -3.56
CA GLU A 106 -18.56 12.09 -2.91
C GLU A 106 -17.65 12.12 -1.67
N GLU A 107 -17.44 10.97 -1.04
CA GLU A 107 -16.59 10.82 0.15
C GLU A 107 -15.10 11.00 -0.17
N ASN A 108 -14.71 10.70 -1.41
CA ASN A 108 -13.35 10.85 -1.94
C ASN A 108 -13.44 11.59 -3.28
N PRO A 109 -13.56 12.92 -3.27
CA PRO A 109 -13.96 13.67 -4.45
C PRO A 109 -12.83 13.93 -5.46
N HIS A 110 -11.56 13.71 -5.08
CA HIS A 110 -10.46 14.02 -5.96
C HIS A 110 -10.19 12.89 -6.94
N TYR A 111 -9.92 13.24 -8.18
CA TYR A 111 -9.46 12.30 -9.21
C TYR A 111 -8.44 12.98 -10.13
N ALA A 112 -7.55 12.19 -10.73
CA ALA A 112 -6.59 12.70 -11.71
C ALA A 112 -7.24 12.83 -13.09
N SER A 113 -6.95 13.93 -13.77
CA SER A 113 -7.30 14.17 -15.19
C SER A 113 -6.00 14.34 -15.98
N VAL A 114 -5.82 13.53 -17.01
CA VAL A 114 -4.64 13.55 -17.89
C VAL A 114 -5.06 13.94 -19.28
N GLU A 115 -4.74 15.17 -19.67
CA GLU A 115 -4.95 15.69 -21.00
C GLU A 115 -3.68 15.55 -21.83
N VAL A 116 -3.74 14.77 -22.90
CA VAL A 116 -2.62 14.56 -23.82
C VAL A 116 -2.90 15.32 -25.12
N GLU A 117 -2.12 16.37 -25.36
CA GLU A 117 -2.18 17.15 -26.60
C GLU A 117 -1.23 16.61 -27.66
N GLN A 118 -0.09 16.03 -27.26
CA GLN A 118 0.85 15.32 -28.11
C GLN A 118 1.39 14.08 -27.37
N ALA A 119 1.01 12.91 -27.81
CA ALA A 119 1.36 11.63 -27.21
C ALA A 119 2.85 11.25 -27.42
N PRO A 120 3.42 10.39 -26.56
CA PRO A 120 2.81 9.83 -25.35
C PRO A 120 3.03 10.69 -24.10
N ALA A 121 2.24 10.41 -23.06
CA ALA A 121 2.49 10.88 -21.70
C ALA A 121 2.23 9.75 -20.70
N SER A 122 2.82 9.82 -19.50
CA SER A 122 2.61 8.77 -18.50
C SER A 122 2.45 9.34 -17.09
N LEU A 123 1.68 8.61 -16.27
CA LEU A 123 1.71 8.68 -14.82
C LEU A 123 2.39 7.43 -14.28
N GLU A 124 3.31 7.59 -13.35
CA GLU A 124 4.05 6.50 -12.72
C GLU A 124 3.93 6.58 -11.21
N ASN A 125 3.39 5.54 -10.58
CA ASN A 125 3.33 5.40 -9.13
C ASN A 125 4.53 4.63 -8.63
N ILE A 126 5.23 5.19 -7.64
CA ILE A 126 6.45 4.60 -7.08
C ILE A 126 6.17 3.72 -5.85
N GLY A 127 4.89 3.59 -5.47
CA GLY A 127 4.49 2.81 -4.30
C GLY A 127 5.04 3.32 -2.98
N TRP A 128 5.19 2.39 -2.06
CA TRP A 128 5.63 2.60 -0.68
C TRP A 128 7.15 2.45 -0.57
N ASP A 129 7.88 3.43 -1.12
CA ASP A 129 9.37 3.39 -1.22
C ASP A 129 9.88 2.34 -2.23
N GLY A 130 9.21 2.26 -3.39
CA GLY A 130 9.45 1.27 -4.43
C GLY A 130 8.52 0.06 -4.37
N MET A 131 8.23 -0.52 -5.53
CA MET A 131 7.41 -1.73 -5.64
C MET A 131 8.30 -2.96 -5.82
N VAL A 132 8.03 -4.01 -5.04
CA VAL A 132 8.76 -5.28 -5.14
C VAL A 132 8.02 -6.22 -6.07
N PHE A 133 8.67 -6.68 -7.14
CA PHE A 133 8.09 -7.66 -8.05
C PHE A 133 8.81 -9.01 -7.99
N ARG A 134 8.02 -10.09 -8.12
CA ARG A 134 8.49 -11.47 -8.02
C ARG A 134 8.29 -12.22 -9.32
N ALA A 135 9.26 -13.05 -9.71
CA ALA A 135 9.17 -13.93 -10.87
C ALA A 135 8.00 -14.92 -10.73
N GLY A 136 7.15 -15.01 -11.76
CA GLY A 136 5.98 -15.89 -11.80
C GLY A 136 4.76 -15.35 -11.06
N GLU A 137 4.86 -14.25 -10.33
CA GLU A 137 3.71 -13.62 -9.67
C GLU A 137 2.85 -12.87 -10.68
N THR A 138 1.55 -12.90 -10.45
CA THR A 138 0.57 -12.09 -11.17
C THR A 138 0.08 -10.97 -10.28
N TYR A 139 0.09 -9.77 -10.81
CA TYR A 139 -0.41 -8.57 -10.16
C TYR A 139 -1.71 -8.15 -10.83
N ASP A 140 -2.76 -8.00 -10.04
CA ASP A 140 -4.07 -7.55 -10.52
C ASP A 140 -4.15 -6.03 -10.35
N PHE A 141 -4.22 -5.34 -11.48
CA PHE A 141 -4.43 -3.91 -11.57
C PHE A 141 -5.92 -3.61 -11.65
N SER A 142 -6.37 -2.57 -10.95
CA SER A 142 -7.66 -1.95 -11.22
C SER A 142 -7.60 -0.44 -11.09
N ALA A 143 -8.49 0.26 -11.82
CA ALA A 143 -8.72 1.69 -11.68
C ALA A 143 -10.11 2.05 -12.20
N TRP A 144 -10.75 3.05 -11.60
CA TRP A 144 -11.90 3.70 -12.21
C TRP A 144 -11.40 4.68 -13.27
N MET A 145 -11.93 4.58 -14.48
CA MET A 145 -11.54 5.43 -15.59
C MET A 145 -12.74 5.86 -16.43
N ARG A 146 -12.62 7.03 -17.03
CA ARG A 146 -13.55 7.53 -18.05
C ARG A 146 -12.84 8.42 -19.06
N ILE A 147 -13.44 8.61 -20.22
CA ILE A 147 -13.10 9.72 -21.11
C ILE A 147 -13.70 10.98 -20.51
N SER A 148 -12.90 12.04 -20.35
CA SER A 148 -13.39 13.31 -19.83
C SER A 148 -14.49 13.87 -20.72
N SER A 149 -15.46 14.55 -20.10
CA SER A 149 -16.62 15.13 -20.81
C SER A 149 -16.25 16.17 -21.87
N ASN A 150 -15.04 16.74 -21.80
CA ASN A 150 -14.53 17.72 -22.75
C ASN A 150 -13.77 17.08 -23.92
N CYS A 151 -13.64 15.75 -23.95
CA CYS A 151 -12.92 15.01 -24.99
C CYS A 151 -13.90 14.39 -25.98
N GLU A 152 -13.66 14.59 -27.29
CA GLU A 152 -14.50 14.04 -28.36
C GLU A 152 -14.13 12.61 -28.76
N ALA A 153 -13.06 12.04 -28.18
CA ALA A 153 -12.65 10.67 -28.46
C ALA A 153 -13.71 9.67 -28.00
N SER A 154 -13.90 8.61 -28.76
CA SER A 154 -14.82 7.51 -28.41
C SER A 154 -14.11 6.33 -27.74
N ALA A 155 -12.78 6.27 -27.82
CA ALA A 155 -11.95 5.25 -27.20
C ALA A 155 -10.50 5.76 -27.08
N LEU A 156 -9.90 5.58 -25.91
CA LEU A 156 -8.54 5.98 -25.62
C LEU A 156 -7.76 4.77 -25.06
N PRO A 157 -6.71 4.32 -25.75
CA PRO A 157 -5.86 3.24 -25.24
C PRO A 157 -4.93 3.75 -24.11
N VAL A 158 -4.78 2.93 -23.08
CA VAL A 158 -3.85 3.14 -21.98
C VAL A 158 -3.05 1.87 -21.76
N THR A 159 -1.73 1.96 -21.82
CA THR A 159 -0.83 0.84 -21.49
C THR A 159 -0.54 0.86 -20.00
N VAL A 160 -0.82 -0.26 -19.32
CA VAL A 160 -0.50 -0.50 -17.91
C VAL A 160 0.76 -1.37 -17.85
N ALA A 161 1.81 -0.92 -17.19
CA ALA A 161 3.08 -1.62 -17.14
C ALA A 161 3.69 -1.68 -15.74
N LEU A 162 4.31 -2.82 -15.41
CA LEU A 162 5.23 -2.96 -14.28
C LEU A 162 6.63 -2.59 -14.73
N ILE A 163 7.27 -1.71 -14.00
CA ILE A 163 8.57 -1.12 -14.37
C ILE A 163 9.64 -1.62 -13.40
N ASP A 164 10.78 -2.02 -13.93
CA ASP A 164 11.94 -2.46 -13.14
C ASP A 164 12.82 -1.29 -12.63
N ASP A 165 13.87 -1.63 -11.87
CA ASP A 165 14.81 -0.69 -11.27
C ASP A 165 15.57 0.16 -12.33
N ASP A 166 15.62 -0.32 -13.57
CA ASP A 166 16.27 0.35 -14.71
C ASP A 166 15.28 1.16 -15.58
N GLY A 167 14.00 1.13 -15.26
CA GLY A 167 12.92 1.85 -15.96
C GLY A 167 12.33 1.10 -17.16
N ASN A 168 12.64 -0.20 -17.33
CA ASN A 168 12.09 -1.03 -18.40
C ASN A 168 10.79 -1.69 -17.96
N ALA A 169 9.85 -1.91 -18.90
CA ALA A 169 8.66 -2.68 -18.66
C ALA A 169 9.00 -4.19 -18.59
N ILE A 170 8.60 -4.85 -17.48
CA ILE A 170 8.76 -6.29 -17.27
C ILE A 170 7.46 -7.07 -17.48
N ALA A 171 6.33 -6.41 -17.43
CA ALA A 171 5.02 -6.90 -17.83
C ALA A 171 4.17 -5.70 -18.25
N GLU A 172 3.36 -5.86 -19.28
CA GLU A 172 2.48 -4.80 -19.76
C GLU A 172 1.18 -5.38 -20.36
N GLN A 173 0.11 -4.60 -20.28
CA GLN A 173 -1.18 -4.88 -20.88
C GLN A 173 -1.85 -3.57 -21.29
N ASP A 174 -2.57 -3.62 -22.43
CA ASP A 174 -3.39 -2.49 -22.88
C ASP A 174 -4.82 -2.62 -22.38
N ILE A 175 -5.37 -1.49 -21.95
CA ILE A 175 -6.79 -1.30 -21.70
C ILE A 175 -7.33 -0.23 -22.63
N THR A 176 -8.64 -0.24 -22.86
CA THR A 176 -9.31 0.78 -23.67
C THR A 176 -10.38 1.46 -22.85
N VAL A 177 -10.21 2.76 -22.61
CA VAL A 177 -11.23 3.60 -22.00
C VAL A 177 -12.21 4.03 -23.09
N ASP A 178 -13.46 3.58 -23.00
CA ASP A 178 -14.47 3.74 -24.07
C ASP A 178 -15.81 4.34 -23.55
N SER A 179 -15.79 5.00 -22.41
CA SER A 179 -16.97 5.57 -21.78
C SER A 179 -16.68 6.92 -21.15
N ASN A 180 -17.67 7.81 -21.22
CA ASN A 180 -17.67 9.07 -20.46
C ASN A 180 -18.23 8.89 -19.03
N ASP A 181 -18.86 7.74 -18.74
CA ASP A 181 -19.23 7.35 -17.39
C ASP A 181 -18.07 6.61 -16.74
N TRP A 182 -17.90 6.77 -15.44
CA TRP A 182 -16.93 6.02 -14.67
C TRP A 182 -17.13 4.51 -14.82
N ARG A 183 -16.08 3.81 -15.19
CA ARG A 183 -16.05 2.35 -15.28
C ARG A 183 -14.77 1.81 -14.67
N LYS A 184 -14.90 0.74 -13.90
CA LYS A 184 -13.74 0.04 -13.36
C LYS A 184 -13.08 -0.74 -14.49
N GLN A 185 -11.81 -0.46 -14.72
CA GLN A 185 -10.93 -1.17 -15.65
C GLN A 185 -10.08 -2.15 -14.84
N GLU A 186 -9.91 -3.36 -15.34
CA GLU A 186 -9.14 -4.40 -14.64
C GLU A 186 -8.27 -5.17 -15.64
N VAL A 187 -6.99 -5.35 -15.33
CA VAL A 187 -6.07 -6.21 -16.07
C VAL A 187 -5.12 -6.92 -15.14
N SER A 188 -4.57 -8.05 -15.60
CA SER A 188 -3.60 -8.84 -14.84
C SER A 188 -2.24 -8.80 -15.55
N LEU A 189 -1.20 -8.52 -14.79
CA LEU A 189 0.18 -8.43 -15.26
C LEU A 189 1.00 -9.55 -14.62
N THR A 190 1.57 -10.45 -15.42
CA THR A 190 2.37 -11.57 -14.92
C THR A 190 3.84 -11.33 -15.21
N VAL A 191 4.65 -11.32 -14.18
CA VAL A 191 6.11 -11.21 -14.29
C VAL A 191 6.68 -12.54 -14.74
N SER A 192 7.53 -12.55 -15.77
CA SER A 192 8.15 -13.75 -16.31
C SER A 192 8.99 -14.49 -15.27
N GLY A 193 9.00 -15.84 -15.34
CA GLY A 193 9.79 -16.71 -14.46
C GLY A 193 8.92 -17.58 -13.56
N GLU A 194 9.54 -18.55 -12.87
CA GLU A 194 8.82 -19.57 -12.08
C GLU A 194 9.25 -19.65 -10.61
N SER A 195 10.27 -18.89 -10.20
CA SER A 195 10.97 -19.12 -8.93
C SER A 195 10.37 -18.40 -7.73
N ASN A 196 9.37 -17.55 -7.90
CA ASN A 196 8.86 -16.62 -6.87
C ASN A 196 9.98 -15.79 -6.19
N ALA A 197 11.13 -15.68 -6.83
CA ALA A 197 12.23 -14.83 -6.35
C ALA A 197 11.91 -13.37 -6.62
N ILE A 198 12.40 -12.49 -5.75
CA ILE A 198 12.36 -11.05 -6.01
C ILE A 198 13.27 -10.78 -7.22
N VAL A 199 12.73 -10.14 -8.23
CA VAL A 199 13.44 -9.76 -9.46
C VAL A 199 13.53 -8.23 -9.64
N VAL A 200 12.69 -7.48 -8.90
CA VAL A 200 12.69 -6.02 -8.87
C VAL A 200 12.54 -5.59 -7.41
N HIS A 201 13.32 -4.61 -6.96
CA HIS A 201 13.30 -4.10 -5.59
C HIS A 201 12.71 -2.70 -5.47
N GLU A 202 12.90 -1.84 -6.46
CA GLU A 202 12.46 -0.45 -6.48
C GLU A 202 11.60 -0.14 -7.73
N GLY A 203 10.75 -1.08 -8.12
CA GLY A 203 9.89 -0.95 -9.29
C GLY A 203 8.77 0.07 -9.12
N ALA A 204 8.01 0.23 -10.20
CA ALA A 204 6.89 1.16 -10.28
C ALA A 204 5.75 0.62 -11.14
N LEU A 205 4.55 1.19 -10.97
CA LEU A 205 3.40 1.03 -11.87
C LEU A 205 3.36 2.23 -12.81
N ARG A 206 3.37 2.00 -14.13
CA ARG A 206 3.27 3.06 -15.14
C ARG A 206 2.00 2.92 -15.97
N LEU A 207 1.27 4.02 -16.09
CA LEU A 207 0.13 4.19 -16.98
C LEU A 207 0.55 5.11 -18.11
N THR A 208 0.60 4.59 -19.34
CA THR A 208 1.02 5.37 -20.53
C THR A 208 -0.18 5.64 -21.42
N PHE A 209 -0.45 6.91 -21.64
CA PHE A 209 -1.47 7.44 -22.57
C PHE A 209 -0.83 7.61 -23.93
N THR A 210 -1.22 6.76 -24.88
CA THR A 210 -0.52 6.60 -26.17
C THR A 210 -1.16 7.39 -27.31
N THR A 211 -2.29 8.04 -27.05
CA THR A 211 -3.03 8.86 -28.02
C THR A 211 -3.45 10.18 -27.42
N GLU A 212 -3.73 11.18 -28.28
CA GLU A 212 -4.28 12.47 -27.89
C GLU A 212 -5.70 12.29 -27.34
N GLY A 213 -6.02 13.03 -26.28
CA GLY A 213 -7.31 12.99 -25.59
C GLY A 213 -7.16 13.15 -24.09
N THR A 214 -8.29 13.11 -23.36
CA THR A 214 -8.31 13.33 -21.90
C THR A 214 -8.94 12.12 -21.21
N VAL A 215 -8.18 11.49 -20.32
CA VAL A 215 -8.62 10.40 -19.45
C VAL A 215 -8.66 10.89 -18.01
N ASP A 216 -9.79 10.71 -17.36
CA ASP A 216 -9.94 10.85 -15.92
C ASP A 216 -9.75 9.47 -15.26
N LEU A 217 -9.03 9.41 -14.13
CA LEU A 217 -8.77 8.16 -13.41
C LEU A 217 -8.75 8.35 -11.91
N ASP A 218 -9.18 7.30 -11.19
CA ASP A 218 -9.30 7.30 -9.73
C ASP A 218 -9.21 5.86 -9.17
N PHE A 219 -9.00 5.72 -7.86
CA PHE A 219 -8.93 4.45 -7.13
C PHE A 219 -8.03 3.42 -7.82
N VAL A 220 -6.83 3.85 -8.17
CA VAL A 220 -5.82 2.99 -8.80
C VAL A 220 -5.26 2.03 -7.77
N THR A 221 -5.28 0.72 -8.06
CA THR A 221 -4.75 -0.34 -7.20
C THR A 221 -3.87 -1.31 -7.97
N LEU A 222 -2.93 -1.95 -7.29
CA LEU A 222 -2.10 -3.03 -7.83
C LEU A 222 -1.80 -4.05 -6.72
N GLU A 223 -2.45 -5.21 -6.78
CA GLU A 223 -2.31 -6.23 -5.74
C GLU A 223 -1.69 -7.53 -6.27
N PRO A 224 -0.75 -8.17 -5.56
CA PRO A 224 -0.29 -9.52 -5.89
C PRO A 224 -1.44 -10.52 -5.71
N ARG A 225 -1.54 -11.47 -6.65
CA ARG A 225 -2.60 -12.50 -6.59
C ARG A 225 -2.36 -13.56 -5.53
N THR A 226 -1.11 -13.77 -5.14
CA THR A 226 -0.75 -14.71 -4.06
C THR A 226 -1.31 -14.21 -2.73
N THR A 227 -2.03 -15.10 -2.04
CA THR A 227 -2.67 -14.82 -0.74
C THR A 227 -2.24 -15.81 0.33
N TYR A 228 -2.37 -15.45 1.61
CA TYR A 228 -2.27 -16.38 2.72
C TYR A 228 -3.66 -16.97 3.04
N ASN A 229 -3.84 -18.28 2.79
CA ASN A 229 -5.10 -19.00 3.03
C ASN A 229 -6.35 -18.35 2.36
N GLY A 230 -6.16 -17.71 1.21
CA GLY A 230 -7.24 -17.04 0.48
C GLY A 230 -7.68 -15.69 1.05
N LEU A 231 -6.96 -15.14 2.01
CA LEU A 231 -7.19 -13.79 2.52
C LEU A 231 -6.70 -12.76 1.50
N LYS A 232 -7.64 -12.17 0.78
CA LYS A 232 -7.36 -11.10 -0.19
C LYS A 232 -7.02 -9.79 0.52
N HIS A 233 -6.36 -8.89 -0.18
CA HIS A 233 -5.98 -7.57 0.27
C HIS A 233 -4.96 -7.54 1.42
N PHE A 234 -4.39 -8.69 1.78
CA PHE A 234 -3.35 -8.77 2.81
C PHE A 234 -2.05 -9.34 2.26
N ARG A 235 -0.94 -8.77 2.67
CA ARG A 235 0.39 -9.29 2.38
C ARG A 235 0.57 -10.67 3.02
N PRO A 236 0.80 -11.73 2.21
CA PRO A 236 0.82 -13.11 2.72
C PRO A 236 1.98 -13.38 3.69
N ASP A 237 3.12 -12.71 3.51
CA ASP A 237 4.30 -12.82 4.38
C ASP A 237 4.02 -12.24 5.77
N LEU A 238 3.41 -11.06 5.86
CA LEU A 238 3.09 -10.39 7.12
C LEU A 238 1.96 -11.09 7.87
N VAL A 239 0.89 -11.48 7.15
CA VAL A 239 -0.22 -12.24 7.76
C VAL A 239 0.28 -13.59 8.29
N LYS A 240 1.16 -14.27 7.54
CA LYS A 240 1.78 -15.51 8.03
C LYS A 240 2.58 -15.28 9.31
N ALA A 241 3.39 -14.22 9.37
CA ALA A 241 4.16 -13.88 10.56
C ALA A 241 3.26 -13.62 11.78
N LEU A 242 2.15 -12.88 11.59
CA LEU A 242 1.16 -12.66 12.65
C LEU A 242 0.46 -13.96 13.05
N ALA A 243 0.10 -14.82 12.12
CA ALA A 243 -0.53 -16.10 12.40
C ALA A 243 0.40 -17.07 13.15
N ASP A 244 1.70 -17.06 12.83
CA ASP A 244 2.70 -17.89 13.50
C ASP A 244 2.89 -17.51 14.99
N LEU A 245 2.56 -16.29 15.38
CA LEU A 245 2.49 -15.86 16.79
C LEU A 245 1.34 -16.52 17.56
N GLN A 246 0.36 -17.09 16.87
CA GLN A 246 -0.83 -17.75 17.44
C GLN A 246 -1.58 -16.87 18.47
N PRO A 247 -1.87 -15.60 18.16
CA PRO A 247 -2.57 -14.70 19.08
C PRO A 247 -4.00 -15.20 19.32
N ARG A 248 -4.52 -14.97 20.54
CA ARG A 248 -5.88 -15.30 20.91
C ARG A 248 -6.86 -14.14 20.75
N PHE A 249 -6.33 -12.95 20.69
CA PHE A 249 -7.11 -11.73 20.43
C PHE A 249 -6.24 -10.70 19.70
N MET A 250 -6.92 -9.74 19.07
CA MET A 250 -6.30 -8.54 18.51
C MET A 250 -7.01 -7.31 19.08
N ARG A 251 -6.25 -6.34 19.54
CA ARG A 251 -6.73 -5.00 19.82
C ARG A 251 -6.46 -4.13 18.59
N PHE A 252 -7.52 -3.59 18.01
CA PHE A 252 -7.53 -2.76 16.80
C PHE A 252 -8.55 -1.63 16.99
N PRO A 253 -8.45 -0.45 16.38
CA PRO A 253 -7.45 -0.01 15.39
C PRO A 253 -6.17 0.54 15.99
N GLY A 254 -6.08 0.65 17.31
CA GLY A 254 -4.91 1.19 17.96
C GLY A 254 -5.17 1.93 19.26
N GLY A 255 -4.30 2.87 19.57
CA GLY A 255 -4.34 3.78 20.71
C GLY A 255 -4.65 5.20 20.25
N CYS A 256 -3.64 5.93 19.77
CA CYS A 256 -3.77 7.34 19.39
C CYS A 256 -4.74 7.55 18.23
N ILE A 257 -4.76 6.66 17.24
CA ILE A 257 -5.70 6.74 16.13
C ILE A 257 -7.16 6.67 16.59
N THR A 258 -7.45 5.92 17.67
CA THR A 258 -8.82 5.74 18.13
C THR A 258 -9.49 7.07 18.51
N HIS A 259 -8.76 7.97 19.15
CA HIS A 259 -9.30 9.27 19.55
C HIS A 259 -8.91 10.40 18.58
N GLY A 260 -7.95 10.18 17.68
CA GLY A 260 -7.46 11.22 16.77
C GLY A 260 -6.96 12.47 17.51
N LEU A 261 -7.04 13.60 16.82
CA LEU A 261 -6.79 14.94 17.38
C LEU A 261 -8.09 15.61 17.85
N GLY A 262 -9.23 14.99 17.64
CA GLY A 262 -10.53 15.51 17.96
C GLY A 262 -11.64 14.71 17.26
N MET A 263 -12.85 15.19 17.35
CA MET A 263 -14.02 14.49 16.80
C MET A 263 -13.99 14.37 15.27
N ASP A 264 -13.28 15.26 14.61
CA ASP A 264 -13.28 15.32 13.14
C ASP A 264 -12.44 14.21 12.50
N ASN A 265 -11.41 13.73 13.20
CA ASN A 265 -10.52 12.69 12.69
C ASN A 265 -10.30 11.51 13.67
N MET A 266 -11.19 11.36 14.67
CA MET A 266 -11.24 10.11 15.44
C MET A 266 -11.63 8.94 14.54
N TYR A 267 -11.22 7.72 14.90
CA TYR A 267 -11.53 6.55 14.13
C TYR A 267 -13.03 6.22 14.18
N HIS A 268 -13.69 6.30 13.03
CA HIS A 268 -15.08 5.96 12.81
C HIS A 268 -15.16 4.61 12.13
N TRP A 269 -15.28 3.53 12.91
CA TRP A 269 -15.29 2.16 12.39
C TRP A 269 -16.38 1.90 11.34
N ASP A 270 -17.52 2.56 11.45
CA ASP A 270 -18.65 2.49 10.53
C ASP A 270 -18.32 3.06 9.13
N ARG A 271 -17.31 3.92 9.04
CA ARG A 271 -16.81 4.49 7.78
C ARG A 271 -15.71 3.67 7.13
N THR A 272 -15.27 2.57 7.76
CA THR A 272 -14.20 1.70 7.26
C THR A 272 -14.71 0.40 6.67
N ILE A 273 -16.02 0.26 6.52
CA ILE A 273 -16.69 -0.92 5.95
C ILE A 273 -17.47 -0.54 4.69
N GLY A 274 -17.74 -1.51 3.83
CA GLY A 274 -18.39 -1.28 2.53
C GLY A 274 -17.36 -1.15 1.40
N ASP A 275 -17.80 -0.63 0.26
CA ASP A 275 -16.96 -0.44 -0.90
C ASP A 275 -15.89 0.64 -0.61
N VAL A 276 -14.67 0.43 -1.11
CA VAL A 276 -13.51 1.28 -0.79
C VAL A 276 -13.76 2.72 -1.21
N GLU A 277 -14.43 2.92 -2.33
CA GLU A 277 -14.73 4.23 -2.91
C GLU A 277 -15.57 5.11 -1.97
N HIS A 278 -16.38 4.49 -1.11
CA HIS A 278 -17.25 5.16 -0.13
C HIS A 278 -16.65 5.26 1.28
N ARG A 279 -15.37 4.90 1.45
CA ARG A 279 -14.67 5.08 2.72
C ARG A 279 -13.95 6.43 2.70
N PRO A 280 -14.38 7.41 3.48
CA PRO A 280 -13.77 8.72 3.45
C PRO A 280 -12.32 8.66 3.94
N HIS A 281 -11.45 9.38 3.25
CA HIS A 281 -10.08 9.59 3.68
C HIS A 281 -10.05 10.20 5.09
N ASN A 282 -9.24 9.63 5.99
CA ASN A 282 -9.08 10.14 7.34
C ASN A 282 -7.66 10.67 7.55
N PHE A 283 -7.46 11.97 7.37
CA PHE A 283 -6.17 12.61 7.58
C PHE A 283 -5.65 12.43 9.00
N ASN A 284 -4.35 12.25 9.17
CA ASN A 284 -3.76 12.24 10.49
C ASN A 284 -2.26 12.58 10.51
N LEU A 285 -1.76 12.93 11.72
CA LEU A 285 -0.39 13.37 11.93
C LEU A 285 0.62 12.21 12.06
N TRP A 286 0.18 10.98 12.10
CA TRP A 286 1.05 9.81 12.33
C TRP A 286 1.43 9.09 11.03
N ARG A 287 1.18 9.71 9.88
CA ARG A 287 1.50 9.16 8.55
C ARG A 287 0.98 7.76 8.37
N TYR A 288 -0.32 7.62 8.37
CA TYR A 288 -1.04 6.43 7.94
C TYR A 288 -2.12 6.83 6.96
N HIS A 289 -2.51 5.97 6.15
CA HIS A 289 -3.52 6.23 5.12
C HIS A 289 -4.37 4.98 4.91
#